data_327f6a57db4d63daa31710208258e342
#
_entry.id   327f6a57db4d63daa31710208258e342
#
_cell.length_a   1.000
_cell.length_b   1.000
_cell.length_c   1.000
_cell.angle_alpha   90.00
_cell.angle_beta   90.00
_cell.angle_gamma   90.00
#
_symmetry.space_group_name_H-M   'P 1'
#
loop_
_entity.id
_entity.type
_entity.pdbx_description
1 polymer ?
#
loop_
_entity_poly.entity_id
_entity_poly.type
_entity_poly.pdbx_seq_one_letter_code
_entity_poly.pdbx_strand_id
1 'polypeptide(L)'
;MNLPKQLLLSVVLATLLLGASTPSVGEKAPEFALTSVEGKSVKLSDLASKAPVALVVLRGFPGYQCPFCQRQVQDFIQNSKAFAEAGIQVVFVYPGPPADLDTRANEFLAGKDFPKSFQMLLDPGYTFTKLYGLRWDEPRETAYPSTFLLDQRGIVFYAQSARLHSGRTTAASILGYFKDLRPPAK
;
A
#
# COMPACT_ATOMS: atom_id res chain seq x y z
N MET A 1 60.62 -28.23 8.20
CA MET A 1 59.34 -28.26 8.94
C MET A 1 58.55 -27.04 8.52
N ASN A 2 57.68 -27.19 7.46
CA ASN A 2 56.94 -26.07 6.85
C ASN A 2 55.51 -26.07 7.39
N LEU A 3 55.11 -25.02 8.11
CA LEU A 3 53.70 -24.77 8.48
C LEU A 3 52.91 -24.24 7.28
N PRO A 4 51.73 -24.75 7.00
CA PRO A 4 50.88 -24.18 5.99
C PRO A 4 50.21 -22.89 6.48
N LYS A 5 50.30 -21.81 5.67
CA LYS A 5 49.59 -20.57 5.87
C LYS A 5 48.07 -20.83 5.64
N GLN A 6 47.29 -20.85 6.69
CA GLN A 6 45.85 -20.85 6.58
C GLN A 6 45.38 -19.46 6.11
N LEU A 7 44.84 -19.43 4.91
CA LEU A 7 44.16 -18.26 4.31
C LEU A 7 42.78 -18.15 4.96
N LEU A 8 42.62 -17.23 5.91
CA LEU A 8 41.32 -16.86 6.47
C LEU A 8 40.56 -16.04 5.43
N LEU A 9 39.67 -16.70 4.73
CA LEU A 9 38.71 -16.05 3.81
C LEU A 9 37.61 -15.39 4.65
N SER A 10 37.76 -14.10 4.95
CA SER A 10 36.74 -13.29 5.61
C SER A 10 35.61 -13.01 4.61
N VAL A 11 34.54 -13.79 4.70
CA VAL A 11 33.28 -13.48 3.99
C VAL A 11 32.64 -12.29 4.68
N VAL A 12 32.81 -11.11 4.10
CA VAL A 12 32.08 -9.92 4.52
C VAL A 12 30.65 -10.05 3.96
N LEU A 13 29.74 -10.48 4.83
CA LEU A 13 28.31 -10.49 4.54
C LEU A 13 27.83 -9.03 4.54
N ALA A 14 27.81 -8.42 3.37
CA ALA A 14 27.22 -7.08 3.19
C ALA A 14 25.72 -7.20 3.38
N THR A 15 25.23 -6.95 4.59
CA THR A 15 23.81 -6.71 4.85
C THR A 15 23.42 -5.40 4.15
N LEU A 16 22.78 -5.49 2.98
CA LEU A 16 22.10 -4.36 2.40
C LEU A 16 21.00 -3.92 3.39
N LEU A 17 21.26 -2.86 4.11
CA LEU A 17 20.22 -2.09 4.79
C LEU A 17 19.34 -1.48 3.69
N LEU A 18 18.28 -2.18 3.28
CA LEU A 18 17.22 -1.56 2.53
C LEU A 18 16.59 -0.51 3.44
N GLY A 19 17.06 0.73 3.32
CA GLY A 19 16.44 1.88 3.95
C GLY A 19 15.00 1.97 3.45
N ALA A 20 14.06 2.32 4.34
CA ALA A 20 12.68 2.57 3.99
C ALA A 20 12.63 3.70 2.94
N SER A 21 12.25 3.38 1.72
CA SER A 21 12.09 4.33 0.62
C SER A 21 10.74 4.14 -0.05
N THR A 22 10.15 5.25 -0.48
CA THR A 22 8.90 5.18 -1.26
C THR A 22 9.19 4.50 -2.60
N PRO A 23 8.51 3.39 -2.94
CA PRO A 23 8.77 2.68 -4.18
C PRO A 23 8.47 3.54 -5.40
N SER A 24 9.39 3.54 -6.35
CA SER A 24 9.33 4.32 -7.58
C SER A 24 8.87 3.47 -8.77
N VAL A 25 8.48 4.13 -9.87
CA VAL A 25 8.11 3.44 -11.11
C VAL A 25 9.28 2.60 -11.63
N GLY A 26 9.01 1.35 -11.97
CA GLY A 26 10.00 0.36 -12.41
C GLY A 26 10.56 -0.50 -11.27
N GLU A 27 10.39 -0.12 -10.02
CA GLU A 27 10.84 -0.89 -8.86
C GLU A 27 9.82 -1.94 -8.45
N LYS A 28 10.31 -3.02 -7.84
CA LYS A 28 9.46 -3.98 -7.16
C LYS A 28 9.01 -3.39 -5.82
N ALA A 29 7.69 -3.34 -5.60
CA ALA A 29 7.15 -2.87 -4.33
C ALA A 29 7.61 -3.77 -3.18
N PRO A 30 7.97 -3.21 -2.01
CA PRO A 30 8.33 -3.99 -0.84
C PRO A 30 7.20 -4.94 -0.44
N GLU A 31 7.55 -6.18 -0.12
CA GLU A 31 6.58 -7.18 0.34
C GLU A 31 6.03 -6.79 1.71
N PHE A 32 4.73 -6.99 1.90
CA PHE A 32 4.07 -6.81 3.18
C PHE A 32 3.08 -7.94 3.47
N ALA A 33 2.78 -8.12 4.73
CA ALA A 33 1.66 -8.92 5.21
C ALA A 33 0.89 -8.08 6.23
N LEU A 34 -0.37 -7.78 5.92
CA LEU A 34 -1.26 -6.99 6.78
C LEU A 34 -2.55 -7.76 7.05
N THR A 35 -3.23 -7.42 8.14
CA THR A 35 -4.54 -7.99 8.47
C THR A 35 -5.64 -7.10 7.89
N SER A 36 -6.62 -7.70 7.22
CA SER A 36 -7.80 -6.97 6.76
C SER A 36 -8.78 -6.72 7.91
N VAL A 37 -9.74 -5.82 7.69
CA VAL A 37 -10.83 -5.56 8.67
C VAL A 37 -11.68 -6.82 8.95
N GLU A 38 -11.67 -7.81 8.05
CA GLU A 38 -12.32 -9.12 8.26
C GLU A 38 -11.41 -10.13 9.00
N GLY A 39 -10.25 -9.71 9.50
CA GLY A 39 -9.32 -10.54 10.26
C GLY A 39 -8.45 -11.49 9.40
N LYS A 40 -8.41 -11.33 8.07
CA LYS A 40 -7.63 -12.17 7.16
C LYS A 40 -6.22 -11.61 6.98
N SER A 41 -5.21 -12.48 7.01
CA SER A 41 -3.85 -12.09 6.60
C SER A 41 -3.76 -11.98 5.08
N VAL A 42 -3.26 -10.84 4.60
CA VAL A 42 -3.15 -10.50 3.18
C VAL A 42 -1.71 -10.13 2.87
N LYS A 43 -1.11 -10.81 1.89
CA LYS A 43 0.24 -10.53 1.40
C LYS A 43 0.19 -9.86 0.03
N LEU A 44 1.13 -8.96 -0.23
CA LEU A 44 1.23 -8.32 -1.55
C LEU A 44 1.44 -9.33 -2.66
N SER A 45 2.32 -10.30 -2.47
CA SER A 45 2.59 -11.37 -3.45
C SER A 45 1.34 -12.18 -3.81
N ASP A 46 0.47 -12.47 -2.82
CA ASP A 46 -0.78 -13.19 -3.04
C ASP A 46 -1.81 -12.36 -3.82
N LEU A 47 -1.79 -11.04 -3.63
CA LEU A 47 -2.62 -10.11 -4.40
C LEU A 47 -2.12 -10.00 -5.84
N ALA A 48 -0.85 -9.64 -6.01
CA ALA A 48 -0.24 -9.38 -7.31
C ALA A 48 -0.31 -10.61 -8.23
N SER A 49 -0.12 -11.83 -7.70
CA SER A 49 -0.21 -13.06 -8.49
C SER A 49 -1.57 -13.28 -9.16
N LYS A 50 -2.64 -12.72 -8.60
CA LYS A 50 -4.02 -12.90 -9.11
C LYS A 50 -4.39 -11.86 -10.17
N ALA A 51 -4.12 -10.60 -9.89
CA ALA A 51 -4.45 -9.49 -10.79
C ALA A 51 -3.64 -8.23 -10.41
N PRO A 52 -3.52 -7.24 -11.31
CA PRO A 52 -2.93 -5.95 -10.97
C PRO A 52 -3.61 -5.29 -9.78
N VAL A 53 -2.85 -4.50 -9.02
CA VAL A 53 -3.29 -3.92 -7.74
C VAL A 53 -3.24 -2.40 -7.80
N ALA A 54 -4.33 -1.75 -7.41
CA ALA A 54 -4.36 -0.35 -7.02
C ALA A 54 -4.22 -0.28 -5.49
N LEU A 55 -3.01 -0.04 -5.01
CA LEU A 55 -2.68 0.08 -3.60
C LEU A 55 -2.81 1.53 -3.16
N VAL A 56 -3.82 1.83 -2.36
CA VAL A 56 -4.17 3.19 -1.91
C VAL A 56 -3.89 3.32 -0.42
N VAL A 57 -2.87 4.09 -0.07
CA VAL A 57 -2.52 4.38 1.32
C VAL A 57 -3.30 5.60 1.79
N LEU A 58 -4.17 5.38 2.75
CA LEU A 58 -4.96 6.44 3.36
C LEU A 58 -4.13 7.16 4.44
N ARG A 59 -4.57 8.35 4.84
CA ARG A 59 -4.07 8.96 6.06
C ARG A 59 -4.49 8.17 7.31
N GLY A 60 -5.58 7.39 7.21
CA GLY A 60 -6.06 6.53 8.29
C GLY A 60 -6.65 7.30 9.46
N PHE A 61 -6.31 6.86 10.69
CA PHE A 61 -6.86 7.42 11.93
C PHE A 61 -5.79 8.18 12.73
N PRO A 62 -5.66 9.49 12.54
CA PRO A 62 -4.75 10.33 13.34
C PRO A 62 -5.39 10.85 14.64
N GLY A 63 -6.39 10.15 15.17
CA GLY A 63 -7.23 10.57 16.31
C GLY A 63 -8.65 11.02 15.92
N TYR A 64 -8.96 11.03 14.61
CA TYR A 64 -10.29 11.31 14.06
C TYR A 64 -10.46 10.72 12.66
N GLN A 65 -11.70 10.57 12.20
CA GLN A 65 -11.96 10.10 10.83
C GLN A 65 -11.64 11.18 9.81
N CYS A 66 -10.69 10.89 8.91
CA CYS A 66 -10.20 11.84 7.91
C CYS A 66 -11.23 12.12 6.80
N PRO A 67 -11.76 13.36 6.65
CA PRO A 67 -12.78 13.66 5.63
C PRO A 67 -12.28 13.46 4.20
N PHE A 68 -10.99 13.70 3.94
CA PHE A 68 -10.40 13.46 2.61
C PHE A 68 -10.34 11.97 2.28
N CYS A 69 -10.05 11.11 3.29
CA CYS A 69 -10.09 9.67 3.13
C CYS A 69 -11.51 9.18 2.85
N GLN A 70 -12.50 9.73 3.57
CA GLN A 70 -13.92 9.41 3.36
C GLN A 70 -14.33 9.67 1.90
N ARG A 71 -14.02 10.86 1.39
CA ARG A 71 -14.34 11.22 0.00
C ARG A 71 -13.63 10.34 -1.03
N GLN A 72 -12.33 10.06 -0.81
CA GLN A 72 -11.55 9.22 -1.72
C GLN A 72 -12.11 7.78 -1.77
N VAL A 73 -12.35 7.17 -0.63
CA VAL A 73 -12.90 5.80 -0.58
C VAL A 73 -14.29 5.76 -1.18
N GLN A 74 -15.13 6.77 -0.94
CA GLN A 74 -16.48 6.85 -1.54
C GLN A 74 -16.42 6.95 -3.06
N ASP A 75 -15.49 7.75 -3.63
CA ASP A 75 -15.27 7.83 -5.07
C ASP A 75 -14.90 6.47 -5.68
N PHE A 76 -14.02 5.72 -5.01
CA PHE A 76 -13.66 4.37 -5.46
C PHE A 76 -14.84 3.40 -5.37
N ILE A 77 -15.64 3.44 -4.30
CA ILE A 77 -16.84 2.61 -4.14
C ILE A 77 -17.83 2.86 -5.29
N GLN A 78 -18.09 4.11 -5.62
CA GLN A 78 -18.99 4.49 -6.72
C GLN A 78 -18.51 3.99 -8.09
N ASN A 79 -17.20 3.78 -8.26
CA ASN A 79 -16.58 3.28 -9.47
C ASN A 79 -16.18 1.78 -9.39
N SER A 80 -16.68 1.06 -8.40
CA SER A 80 -16.26 -0.34 -8.13
C SER A 80 -16.51 -1.29 -9.29
N LYS A 81 -17.61 -1.09 -10.03
CA LYS A 81 -17.92 -1.86 -11.25
C LYS A 81 -16.84 -1.67 -12.31
N ALA A 82 -16.40 -0.44 -12.56
CA ALA A 82 -15.35 -0.15 -13.54
C ALA A 82 -14.01 -0.78 -13.15
N PHE A 83 -13.65 -0.78 -11.85
CA PHE A 83 -12.46 -1.51 -11.37
C PHE A 83 -12.57 -3.01 -11.59
N ALA A 84 -13.74 -3.61 -11.33
CA ALA A 84 -13.97 -5.04 -11.56
C ALA A 84 -13.89 -5.39 -13.05
N GLU A 85 -14.49 -4.60 -13.94
CA GLU A 85 -14.43 -4.77 -15.39
C GLU A 85 -13.01 -4.61 -15.94
N ALA A 86 -12.21 -3.72 -15.35
CA ALA A 86 -10.80 -3.54 -15.68
C ALA A 86 -9.89 -4.65 -15.09
N GLY A 87 -10.42 -5.54 -14.26
CA GLY A 87 -9.68 -6.60 -13.60
C GLY A 87 -8.66 -6.08 -12.58
N ILE A 88 -8.96 -4.97 -11.92
CA ILE A 88 -8.07 -4.32 -10.94
C ILE A 88 -8.54 -4.65 -9.53
N GLN A 89 -7.64 -5.17 -8.69
CA GLN A 89 -7.86 -5.26 -7.25
C GLN A 89 -7.62 -3.90 -6.59
N VAL A 90 -8.58 -3.41 -5.81
CA VAL A 90 -8.42 -2.19 -5.03
C VAL A 90 -8.14 -2.55 -3.58
N VAL A 91 -7.02 -2.07 -3.07
CA VAL A 91 -6.54 -2.34 -1.71
C VAL A 91 -6.26 -1.02 -1.02
N PHE A 92 -6.99 -0.74 0.04
CA PHE A 92 -6.74 0.40 0.92
C PHE A 92 -5.90 -0.02 2.11
N VAL A 93 -4.92 0.80 2.48
CA VAL A 93 -4.19 0.66 3.74
C VAL A 93 -4.65 1.77 4.69
N TYR A 94 -5.08 1.38 5.87
CA TYR A 94 -5.60 2.25 6.92
C TYR A 94 -4.64 2.26 8.12
N PRO A 95 -3.70 3.22 8.18
CA PRO A 95 -2.74 3.32 9.27
C PRO A 95 -3.31 4.05 10.49
N GLY A 96 -2.80 3.70 11.66
CA GLY A 96 -3.15 4.37 12.91
C GLY A 96 -2.44 3.79 14.13
N PRO A 97 -2.68 4.36 15.31
CA PRO A 97 -2.24 3.77 16.56
C PRO A 97 -2.76 2.33 16.70
N PRO A 98 -1.99 1.41 17.33
CA PRO A 98 -2.41 0.01 17.42
C PRO A 98 -3.65 -0.20 18.29
N ALA A 99 -3.90 0.68 19.27
CA ALA A 99 -5.10 0.59 20.10
C ALA A 99 -6.35 0.90 19.26
N ASP A 100 -7.30 -0.03 19.27
CA ASP A 100 -8.63 0.10 18.64
C ASP A 100 -8.66 0.42 17.14
N LEU A 101 -7.56 0.18 16.40
CA LEU A 101 -7.50 0.53 14.97
C LEU A 101 -8.52 -0.23 14.13
N ASP A 102 -8.80 -1.48 14.45
CA ASP A 102 -9.84 -2.30 13.85
C ASP A 102 -11.25 -1.69 14.07
N THR A 103 -11.55 -1.28 15.29
CA THR A 103 -12.79 -0.57 15.62
C THR A 103 -12.90 0.73 14.81
N ARG A 104 -11.82 1.52 14.75
CA ARG A 104 -11.80 2.77 13.98
C ARG A 104 -11.95 2.57 12.47
N ALA A 105 -11.40 1.50 11.93
CA ALA A 105 -11.58 1.15 10.53
C ALA A 105 -13.01 0.68 10.24
N ASN A 106 -13.63 -0.09 11.14
CA ASN A 106 -15.04 -0.47 11.02
C ASN A 106 -15.96 0.75 11.11
N GLU A 107 -15.72 1.69 12.02
CA GLU A 107 -16.43 2.97 12.09
C GLU A 107 -16.26 3.77 10.77
N PHE A 108 -15.05 3.77 10.19
CA PHE A 108 -14.77 4.42 8.92
C PHE A 108 -15.60 3.83 7.77
N LEU A 109 -15.83 2.53 7.77
CA LEU A 109 -16.60 1.82 6.74
C LEU A 109 -18.11 1.82 7.02
N ALA A 110 -18.54 2.15 8.25
CA ALA A 110 -19.95 2.14 8.61
C ALA A 110 -20.81 3.00 7.67
N GLY A 111 -21.93 2.44 7.22
CA GLY A 111 -22.86 3.09 6.28
C GLY A 111 -22.36 3.19 4.85
N LYS A 112 -21.26 2.54 4.48
CA LYS A 112 -20.77 2.44 3.10
C LYS A 112 -21.05 1.06 2.54
N ASP A 113 -21.52 1.01 1.29
CA ASP A 113 -21.63 -0.23 0.52
C ASP A 113 -20.24 -0.67 0.02
N PHE A 114 -19.34 -1.01 0.98
CA PHE A 114 -17.97 -1.37 0.67
C PHE A 114 -17.93 -2.68 -0.14
N PRO A 115 -17.41 -2.67 -1.39
CA PRO A 115 -17.49 -3.82 -2.28
C PRO A 115 -16.65 -5.00 -1.75
N LYS A 116 -17.17 -6.23 -1.89
CA LYS A 116 -16.43 -7.46 -1.53
C LYS A 116 -15.14 -7.67 -2.33
N SER A 117 -15.03 -7.03 -3.50
CA SER A 117 -13.83 -7.02 -4.35
C SER A 117 -12.74 -6.07 -3.85
N PHE A 118 -13.07 -5.16 -2.95
CA PHE A 118 -12.11 -4.23 -2.33
C PHE A 118 -11.62 -4.80 -1.01
N GLN A 119 -10.43 -4.38 -0.59
CA GLN A 119 -9.87 -4.77 0.69
C GLN A 119 -9.47 -3.53 1.49
N MET A 120 -9.76 -3.55 2.79
CA MET A 120 -9.25 -2.57 3.75
C MET A 120 -8.28 -3.28 4.68
N LEU A 121 -7.00 -2.92 4.61
CA LEU A 121 -5.92 -3.51 5.40
C LEU A 121 -5.51 -2.54 6.52
N LEU A 122 -5.26 -3.08 7.69
CA LEU A 122 -4.87 -2.33 8.87
C LEU A 122 -3.34 -2.24 8.97
N ASP A 123 -2.82 -1.07 9.27
CA ASP A 123 -1.40 -0.85 9.56
C ASP A 123 -1.23 -0.31 11.00
N PRO A 124 -1.43 -1.16 12.03
CA PRO A 124 -1.25 -0.78 13.41
C PRO A 124 0.23 -0.53 13.71
N GLY A 125 0.53 0.64 14.32
CA GLY A 125 1.90 1.01 14.67
C GLY A 125 2.79 1.38 13.48
N TYR A 126 2.19 1.56 12.30
CA TYR A 126 2.87 2.14 11.12
C TYR A 126 3.97 1.27 10.52
N THR A 127 3.89 -0.04 10.62
CA THR A 127 4.90 -0.96 10.07
C THR A 127 4.97 -0.85 8.55
N PHE A 128 3.82 -0.91 7.88
CA PHE A 128 3.74 -0.75 6.42
C PHE A 128 4.14 0.67 6.00
N THR A 129 3.59 1.70 6.63
CA THR A 129 3.90 3.09 6.25
C THR A 129 5.37 3.45 6.46
N LYS A 130 6.02 2.89 7.46
CA LYS A 130 7.48 3.00 7.63
C LYS A 130 8.24 2.26 6.53
N LEU A 131 7.85 1.02 6.23
CA LEU A 131 8.46 0.20 5.17
C LEU A 131 8.43 0.91 3.80
N TYR A 132 7.31 1.58 3.50
CA TYR A 132 7.10 2.32 2.25
C TYR A 132 7.60 3.77 2.29
N GLY A 133 8.30 4.20 3.34
CA GLY A 133 8.79 5.59 3.48
C GLY A 133 7.66 6.63 3.49
N LEU A 134 6.47 6.24 3.92
CA LEU A 134 5.27 7.08 3.90
C LEU A 134 4.87 7.61 5.28
N ARG A 135 5.60 7.25 6.35
CA ARG A 135 5.28 7.74 7.69
C ARG A 135 5.36 9.28 7.73
N TRP A 136 4.23 9.90 8.06
CA TRP A 136 4.15 11.34 8.29
C TRP A 136 4.23 11.59 9.79
N ASP A 137 5.42 11.94 10.26
CA ASP A 137 5.77 11.98 11.68
C ASP A 137 5.59 13.37 12.29
N GLU A 138 4.41 13.93 12.06
CA GLU A 138 3.97 15.21 12.61
C GLU A 138 2.81 15.01 13.59
N PRO A 139 2.55 15.94 14.51
CA PRO A 139 1.41 15.85 15.43
C PRO A 139 0.08 15.65 14.69
N ARG A 140 -0.67 14.66 15.09
CA ARG A 140 -1.94 14.26 14.48
C ARG A 140 -1.82 13.85 13.01
N GLU A 141 -0.67 13.33 12.59
CA GLU A 141 -0.46 12.73 11.28
C GLU A 141 -0.11 11.24 11.41
N THR A 142 -0.32 10.52 10.33
CA THR A 142 -0.07 9.07 10.27
C THR A 142 0.77 8.72 9.04
N ALA A 143 0.24 8.95 7.86
CA ALA A 143 0.89 8.64 6.60
C ALA A 143 0.62 9.71 5.53
N TYR A 144 1.60 9.91 4.65
CA TYR A 144 1.39 10.63 3.40
C TYR A 144 0.45 9.82 2.50
N PRO A 145 -0.74 10.36 2.13
CA PRO A 145 -1.65 9.67 1.25
C PRO A 145 -0.96 9.36 -0.08
N SER A 146 -0.98 8.09 -0.46
CA SER A 146 -0.23 7.63 -1.64
C SER A 146 -1.02 6.60 -2.42
N THR A 147 -0.75 6.49 -3.71
CA THR A 147 -1.32 5.48 -4.57
C THR A 147 -0.24 4.88 -5.45
N PHE A 148 -0.20 3.55 -5.51
CA PHE A 148 0.69 2.78 -6.36
C PHE A 148 -0.15 1.86 -7.24
N LEU A 149 0.16 1.79 -8.53
CA LEU A 149 -0.37 0.75 -9.42
C LEU A 149 0.72 -0.29 -9.63
N LEU A 150 0.39 -1.53 -9.37
CA LEU A 150 1.31 -2.66 -9.41
C LEU A 150 0.85 -3.67 -10.46
N ASP A 151 1.80 -4.16 -11.25
CA ASP A 151 1.55 -5.28 -12.15
C ASP A 151 1.51 -6.62 -11.38
N GLN A 152 1.23 -7.72 -12.11
CA GLN A 152 1.15 -9.06 -11.50
C GLN A 152 2.50 -9.61 -10.99
N ARG A 153 3.61 -8.93 -11.24
CA ARG A 153 4.94 -9.23 -10.69
C ARG A 153 5.24 -8.38 -9.44
N GLY A 154 4.34 -7.46 -9.11
CA GLY A 154 4.53 -6.48 -8.04
C GLY A 154 5.43 -5.31 -8.43
N ILE A 155 5.62 -5.07 -9.73
CA ILE A 155 6.37 -3.91 -10.23
C ILE A 155 5.46 -2.70 -10.25
N VAL A 156 5.93 -1.59 -9.70
CA VAL A 156 5.24 -0.31 -9.71
C VAL A 156 5.27 0.27 -11.12
N PHE A 157 4.12 0.55 -11.73
CA PHE A 157 4.04 1.25 -13.01
C PHE A 157 3.42 2.65 -12.91
N TYR A 158 2.89 2.99 -11.73
CA TYR A 158 2.48 4.35 -11.36
C TYR A 158 2.66 4.54 -9.86
N ALA A 159 3.13 5.71 -9.46
CA ALA A 159 3.28 6.11 -8.06
C ALA A 159 2.94 7.60 -7.89
N GLN A 160 2.12 7.92 -6.90
CA GLN A 160 1.82 9.28 -6.47
C GLN A 160 1.75 9.33 -4.95
N SER A 161 2.47 10.28 -4.35
CA SER A 161 2.39 10.58 -2.93
C SER A 161 2.04 12.05 -2.73
N ALA A 162 0.98 12.31 -1.95
CA ALA A 162 0.57 13.66 -1.62
C ALA A 162 1.27 14.11 -0.32
N ARG A 163 1.97 15.24 -0.38
CA ARG A 163 2.61 15.87 0.80
C ARG A 163 1.64 16.72 1.64
N LEU A 164 0.38 16.77 1.22
CA LEU A 164 -0.73 17.47 1.87
C LEU A 164 -1.94 16.54 1.99
N HIS A 165 -2.96 16.97 2.72
CA HIS A 165 -4.23 16.21 2.82
C HIS A 165 -4.99 16.12 1.49
N SER A 166 -4.80 17.10 0.61
CA SER A 166 -5.28 17.14 -0.78
C SER A 166 -4.29 16.48 -1.75
N GLY A 167 -4.58 16.49 -3.05
CA GLY A 167 -3.67 15.94 -4.07
C GLY A 167 -3.72 14.41 -4.16
N ARG A 168 -4.86 13.82 -3.78
CA ARG A 168 -5.10 12.37 -3.87
C ARG A 168 -5.55 11.97 -5.26
N THR A 169 -5.29 10.75 -5.63
CA THR A 169 -5.82 10.17 -6.85
C THR A 169 -7.34 9.98 -6.75
N THR A 170 -8.02 10.13 -7.88
CA THR A 170 -9.43 9.77 -8.04
C THR A 170 -9.56 8.39 -8.71
N ALA A 171 -10.72 7.76 -8.57
CA ALA A 171 -11.01 6.51 -9.26
C ALA A 171 -10.85 6.65 -10.78
N ALA A 172 -11.35 7.74 -11.36
CA ALA A 172 -11.25 8.01 -12.80
C ALA A 172 -9.80 8.15 -13.26
N SER A 173 -8.93 8.86 -12.48
CA SER A 173 -7.52 8.98 -12.82
C SER A 173 -6.79 7.63 -12.77
N ILE A 174 -7.09 6.79 -11.78
CA ILE A 174 -6.50 5.46 -11.65
C ILE A 174 -6.91 4.56 -12.81
N LEU A 175 -8.18 4.53 -13.16
CA LEU A 175 -8.69 3.76 -14.30
C LEU A 175 -8.05 4.21 -15.62
N GLY A 176 -7.85 5.55 -15.80
CA GLY A 176 -7.15 6.12 -16.95
C GLY A 176 -5.69 5.68 -17.00
N TYR A 177 -4.92 5.88 -15.94
CA TYR A 177 -3.52 5.45 -15.87
C TYR A 177 -3.35 3.95 -16.09
N PHE A 178 -4.28 3.16 -15.56
CA PHE A 178 -4.24 1.71 -15.74
C PHE A 178 -4.43 1.32 -17.20
N LYS A 179 -5.31 2.00 -17.92
CA LYS A 179 -5.52 1.79 -19.35
C LYS A 179 -4.31 2.19 -20.18
N ASP A 180 -3.71 3.35 -19.85
CA ASP A 180 -2.67 3.98 -20.68
C ASP A 180 -1.25 3.47 -20.37
N LEU A 181 -0.98 3.12 -19.10
CA LEU A 181 0.36 2.77 -18.61
C LEU A 181 0.54 1.28 -18.31
N ARG A 182 -0.53 0.49 -18.36
CA ARG A 182 -0.42 -0.95 -18.15
C ARG A 182 0.51 -1.54 -19.21
N PRO A 183 1.58 -2.27 -18.81
CA PRO A 183 2.38 -3.01 -19.76
C PRO A 183 1.50 -3.95 -20.59
N PRO A 184 1.74 -4.13 -21.89
CA PRO A 184 0.99 -5.08 -22.70
C PRO A 184 1.05 -6.47 -22.05
N ALA A 185 -0.10 -7.16 -22.02
CA ALA A 185 -0.15 -8.55 -21.57
C ALA A 185 0.82 -9.38 -22.44
N LYS A 186 1.74 -10.09 -21.77
CA LYS A 186 2.64 -11.03 -22.46
C LYS A 186 1.89 -12.30 -22.79
#